data_d8796b698963ef7980847e911ea97c40
#
_entry.id   d8796b698963ef7980847e911ea97c40
#
_cell.length_a   1.000
_cell.length_b   1.000
_cell.length_c   1.000
_cell.angle_alpha   90.00
_cell.angle_beta   90.00
_cell.angle_gamma   90.00
#
_symmetry.space_group_name_H-M   'P 1'
#
loop_
_entity.id
_entity.type
_entity.pdbx_description
1 polymer ?
#
loop_
_entity_poly.entity_id
_entity_poly.type
_entity_poly.pdbx_seq_one_letter_code
_entity_poly.pdbx_strand_id
1 'polypeptide(L)'
;MKTNLISLAFAALLLFPINASADPDPNFHIYLCFGQSNMESGGRMNEADRTVDKRFLVMADFDAPNRGWEKGKWYHAVPPIAAKGRGICMVDYFGRTLVAKLPENVRVGVIKVSVPGCKIELFEKDSFQTYIDGERDWMKNIVKGYGGNPYQFLVDMAKVAQKDGVIKGILLHQGESNAGDKEWPNKVKGVYDNLINDLNLKPDEVPLLAGELVHADQQGRCAGFNTIMAELPKTLPNSHVISSAGCTTNDRLHFNSEGSREFGKRYGVKMLEILGFKPGESK
;
A
#
# COMPACT_ATOMS: atom_id res chain seq x y z
N MET A 1 -9.11 -48.28 -68.74
CA MET A 1 -9.14 -46.89 -68.22
C MET A 1 -9.22 -46.96 -66.72
N LYS A 2 -8.15 -46.55 -66.00
CA LYS A 2 -8.09 -46.50 -64.53
C LYS A 2 -8.22 -45.03 -64.12
N THR A 3 -9.31 -44.68 -63.46
CA THR A 3 -9.58 -43.34 -62.96
C THR A 3 -9.00 -43.23 -61.56
N ASN A 4 -7.98 -42.37 -61.36
CA ASN A 4 -7.41 -42.02 -60.08
C ASN A 4 -8.28 -40.91 -59.43
N LEU A 5 -8.88 -41.20 -58.28
CA LEU A 5 -9.52 -40.19 -57.40
C LEU A 5 -8.39 -39.58 -56.51
N ILE A 6 -8.19 -38.28 -56.66
CA ILE A 6 -7.31 -37.48 -55.75
C ILE A 6 -8.23 -36.97 -54.64
N SER A 7 -8.03 -37.46 -53.42
CA SER A 7 -8.68 -36.93 -52.20
C SER A 7 -7.94 -35.69 -51.73
N LEU A 8 -8.54 -34.52 -51.84
CA LEU A 8 -8.08 -33.29 -51.18
C LEU A 8 -8.50 -33.32 -49.68
N ALA A 9 -7.51 -33.47 -48.80
CA ALA A 9 -7.72 -33.28 -47.38
C ALA A 9 -7.68 -31.77 -47.06
N PHE A 10 -8.83 -31.18 -46.65
CA PHE A 10 -8.91 -29.84 -46.13
C PHE A 10 -8.47 -29.84 -44.66
N ALA A 11 -7.29 -29.31 -44.36
CA ALA A 11 -6.87 -29.06 -42.99
C ALA A 11 -7.55 -27.78 -42.50
N ALA A 12 -8.57 -27.93 -41.64
CA ALA A 12 -9.20 -26.80 -40.94
C ALA A 12 -8.23 -26.30 -39.85
N LEU A 13 -7.63 -25.14 -40.06
CA LEU A 13 -6.82 -24.44 -39.08
C LEU A 13 -7.79 -23.85 -38.04
N LEU A 14 -7.90 -24.49 -36.87
CA LEU A 14 -8.61 -23.95 -35.71
C LEU A 14 -7.82 -22.78 -35.15
N LEU A 15 -8.19 -21.57 -35.54
CA LEU A 15 -7.76 -20.33 -34.88
C LEU A 15 -8.41 -20.24 -33.50
N PHE A 16 -7.72 -20.66 -32.45
CA PHE A 16 -8.13 -20.34 -31.09
C PHE A 16 -7.93 -18.83 -30.91
N PRO A 17 -8.95 -18.10 -30.41
CA PRO A 17 -8.77 -16.70 -30.07
C PRO A 17 -7.76 -16.66 -28.89
N ILE A 18 -6.58 -16.11 -29.15
CA ILE A 18 -5.67 -15.70 -28.11
C ILE A 18 -6.37 -14.53 -27.43
N ASN A 19 -6.98 -14.75 -26.26
CA ASN A 19 -7.39 -13.67 -25.39
C ASN A 19 -6.13 -12.95 -24.93
N ALA A 20 -5.67 -12.00 -25.71
CA ALA A 20 -4.64 -11.06 -25.28
C ALA A 20 -5.25 -10.28 -24.10
N SER A 21 -4.80 -10.56 -22.87
CA SER A 21 -5.02 -9.63 -21.76
C SER A 21 -4.47 -8.28 -22.19
N ALA A 22 -5.27 -7.23 -22.12
CA ALA A 22 -4.78 -5.88 -22.38
C ALA A 22 -3.62 -5.59 -21.45
N ASP A 23 -2.58 -4.93 -21.94
CA ASP A 23 -1.46 -4.50 -21.10
C ASP A 23 -1.97 -3.61 -19.95
N PRO A 24 -1.34 -3.67 -18.77
CA PRO A 24 -1.70 -2.80 -17.65
C PRO A 24 -1.68 -1.31 -18.06
N ASP A 25 -2.70 -0.56 -17.62
CA ASP A 25 -2.80 0.88 -17.93
C ASP A 25 -1.64 1.65 -17.25
N PRO A 26 -0.70 2.24 -17.99
CA PRO A 26 0.41 2.99 -17.42
C PRO A 26 -0.02 4.25 -16.66
N ASN A 27 -1.24 4.74 -16.89
CA ASN A 27 -1.84 5.87 -16.20
C ASN A 27 -2.63 5.45 -14.96
N PHE A 28 -2.66 4.18 -14.62
CA PHE A 28 -3.20 3.73 -13.35
C PHE A 28 -2.05 3.43 -12.38
N HIS A 29 -1.72 4.43 -11.54
CA HIS A 29 -0.65 4.37 -10.56
C HIS A 29 -1.13 3.67 -9.29
N ILE A 30 -0.52 2.55 -8.95
CA ILE A 30 -0.89 1.72 -7.80
C ILE A 30 0.15 1.84 -6.70
N TYR A 31 -0.29 1.95 -5.45
CA TYR A 31 0.58 2.05 -4.27
C TYR A 31 0.23 0.97 -3.27
N LEU A 32 1.27 0.28 -2.79
CA LEU A 32 1.16 -0.72 -1.73
C LEU A 32 1.32 -0.02 -0.39
N CYS A 33 0.38 -0.22 0.53
CA CYS A 33 0.39 0.42 1.84
C CYS A 33 0.35 -0.66 2.92
N PHE A 34 1.36 -0.70 3.79
CA PHE A 34 1.36 -1.68 4.87
C PHE A 34 1.94 -1.12 6.17
N GLY A 35 1.62 -1.76 7.28
CA GLY A 35 2.09 -1.34 8.59
C GLY A 35 1.19 -1.77 9.74
N GLN A 36 1.14 -0.93 10.78
CA GLN A 36 0.39 -1.23 12.00
C GLN A 36 -0.79 -0.27 12.24
N SER A 37 -1.15 0.01 13.48
CA SER A 37 -2.39 0.73 13.85
C SER A 37 -2.57 2.09 13.18
N ASN A 38 -1.53 2.91 13.04
CA ASN A 38 -1.62 4.21 12.36
C ASN A 38 -1.84 4.06 10.84
N MET A 39 -1.37 2.95 10.22
CA MET A 39 -1.68 2.62 8.84
C MET A 39 -3.10 2.07 8.71
N GLU A 40 -3.63 1.39 9.72
CA GLU A 40 -4.97 0.78 9.68
C GLU A 40 -6.07 1.83 9.54
N SER A 41 -6.29 2.57 10.56
CA SER A 41 -7.23 3.70 10.62
C SER A 41 -7.37 4.21 12.06
N GLY A 42 -7.78 5.45 12.23
CA GLY A 42 -7.95 5.98 13.58
C GLY A 42 -8.71 7.28 13.62
N GLY A 43 -8.79 8.00 12.53
CA GLY A 43 -9.36 9.33 12.49
C GLY A 43 -10.89 9.34 12.36
N ARG A 44 -11.58 10.19 13.16
CA ARG A 44 -12.99 10.47 12.94
C ARG A 44 -13.17 11.16 11.59
N MET A 45 -14.10 10.65 10.77
CA MET A 45 -14.49 11.27 9.51
C MET A 45 -15.32 12.55 9.75
N ASN A 46 -15.14 13.53 8.87
CA ASN A 46 -16.04 14.65 8.69
C ASN A 46 -16.71 14.58 7.30
N GLU A 47 -17.56 15.56 6.98
CA GLU A 47 -18.30 15.56 5.71
C GLU A 47 -17.38 15.69 4.50
N ALA A 48 -16.32 16.52 4.60
CA ALA A 48 -15.36 16.69 3.51
C ALA A 48 -14.60 15.42 3.16
N ASP A 49 -14.43 14.48 4.11
CA ASP A 49 -13.78 13.20 3.83
C ASP A 49 -14.63 12.28 2.94
N ARG A 50 -15.94 12.51 2.83
CA ARG A 50 -16.86 11.68 2.03
C ARG A 50 -16.82 12.02 0.56
N THR A 51 -16.37 13.23 0.19
CA THR A 51 -16.22 13.64 -1.20
C THR A 51 -14.84 13.24 -1.69
N VAL A 52 -14.76 12.30 -2.63
CA VAL A 52 -13.52 11.74 -3.16
C VAL A 52 -13.51 11.87 -4.67
N ASP A 53 -12.37 12.32 -5.24
CA ASP A 53 -12.18 12.32 -6.69
C ASP A 53 -12.35 10.88 -7.22
N LYS A 54 -13.12 10.73 -8.31
CA LYS A 54 -13.40 9.42 -8.92
C LYS A 54 -12.16 8.66 -9.40
N ARG A 55 -11.05 9.36 -9.57
CA ARG A 55 -9.76 8.79 -9.96
C ARG A 55 -9.00 8.16 -8.79
N PHE A 56 -9.39 8.44 -7.54
CA PHE A 56 -8.79 7.81 -6.37
C PHE A 56 -9.57 6.56 -5.98
N LEU A 57 -8.91 5.41 -6.06
CA LEU A 57 -9.48 4.07 -5.91
C LEU A 57 -8.80 3.30 -4.77
N VAL A 58 -9.54 2.39 -4.18
CA VAL A 58 -9.01 1.38 -3.24
C VAL A 58 -9.39 0.00 -3.73
N MET A 59 -8.48 -0.95 -3.66
CA MET A 59 -8.81 -2.35 -3.88
C MET A 59 -9.40 -2.94 -2.61
N ALA A 60 -10.58 -3.53 -2.70
CA ALA A 60 -11.22 -4.17 -1.55
C ALA A 60 -10.33 -5.31 -1.03
N ASP A 61 -9.92 -5.18 0.23
CA ASP A 61 -9.12 -6.16 0.95
C ASP A 61 -9.93 -7.43 1.29
N PHE A 62 -11.22 -7.28 1.59
CA PHE A 62 -12.16 -8.35 1.90
C PHE A 62 -13.52 -8.06 1.27
N ASP A 63 -14.34 -9.11 1.18
CA ASP A 63 -15.75 -8.95 0.87
C ASP A 63 -16.45 -8.13 1.98
N ALA A 64 -17.23 -7.13 1.56
CA ALA A 64 -18.06 -6.32 2.45
C ALA A 64 -19.43 -6.09 1.78
N PRO A 65 -20.37 -7.05 1.92
CA PRO A 65 -21.67 -7.01 1.23
C PRO A 65 -22.49 -5.74 1.56
N ASN A 66 -22.37 -5.23 2.80
CA ASN A 66 -23.01 -3.98 3.23
C ASN A 66 -22.47 -2.73 2.50
N ARG A 67 -21.36 -2.83 1.79
CA ARG A 67 -20.74 -1.79 0.96
C ARG A 67 -20.79 -2.14 -0.54
N GLY A 68 -21.28 -3.30 -0.90
CA GLY A 68 -21.21 -3.86 -2.25
C GLY A 68 -19.78 -4.17 -2.69
N TRP A 69 -18.86 -4.43 -1.75
CA TRP A 69 -17.47 -4.73 -2.04
C TRP A 69 -17.22 -6.23 -2.20
N GLU A 70 -16.49 -6.56 -3.24
CA GLU A 70 -15.92 -7.88 -3.52
C GLU A 70 -14.39 -7.79 -3.44
N LYS A 71 -13.76 -8.72 -2.74
CA LYS A 71 -12.29 -8.79 -2.60
C LYS A 71 -11.60 -8.73 -3.97
N GLY A 72 -10.56 -7.91 -4.08
CA GLY A 72 -9.76 -7.78 -5.29
C GLY A 72 -10.37 -6.88 -6.38
N LYS A 73 -11.51 -6.23 -6.12
CA LYS A 73 -12.12 -5.25 -7.01
C LYS A 73 -11.81 -3.83 -6.56
N TRP A 74 -11.80 -2.90 -7.52
CA TRP A 74 -11.56 -1.49 -7.29
C TRP A 74 -12.84 -0.72 -7.00
N TYR A 75 -12.79 0.14 -6.00
CA TYR A 75 -13.90 1.01 -5.58
C TYR A 75 -13.38 2.43 -5.36
N HIS A 76 -14.26 3.44 -5.41
CA HIS A 76 -13.90 4.79 -5.00
C HIS A 76 -13.40 4.76 -3.55
N ALA A 77 -12.28 5.42 -3.28
CA ALA A 77 -11.62 5.41 -1.98
C ALA A 77 -12.33 6.31 -0.94
N VAL A 78 -13.67 6.13 -0.81
CA VAL A 78 -14.43 6.78 0.26
C VAL A 78 -14.12 6.08 1.58
N PRO A 79 -13.64 6.82 2.61
CA PRO A 79 -13.32 6.22 3.90
C PRO A 79 -14.51 5.51 4.58
N PRO A 80 -14.21 4.47 5.36
CA PRO A 80 -12.91 3.85 5.59
C PRO A 80 -12.43 3.04 4.38
N ILE A 81 -11.16 3.18 4.01
CA ILE A 81 -10.57 2.51 2.84
C ILE A 81 -10.08 1.08 3.14
N ALA A 82 -10.79 0.38 4.00
CA ALA A 82 -10.63 -1.04 4.27
C ALA A 82 -12.00 -1.60 4.65
N ALA A 83 -12.28 -2.87 4.36
CA ALA A 83 -13.56 -3.49 4.65
C ALA A 83 -13.91 -3.48 6.15
N LYS A 84 -12.89 -3.63 7.01
CA LYS A 84 -13.01 -3.61 8.47
C LYS A 84 -12.50 -2.30 9.10
N GLY A 85 -12.20 -1.30 8.31
CA GLY A 85 -11.66 -0.01 8.77
C GLY A 85 -12.68 0.84 9.54
N ARG A 86 -12.16 1.78 10.35
CA ARG A 86 -12.96 2.64 11.23
C ARG A 86 -12.63 4.12 11.04
N GLY A 87 -12.83 4.70 9.88
CA GLY A 87 -12.57 6.12 9.67
C GLY A 87 -11.41 6.37 8.72
N ILE A 88 -10.74 7.52 8.86
CA ILE A 88 -9.63 7.91 7.99
C ILE A 88 -8.28 7.45 8.52
N CYS A 89 -7.34 7.24 7.60
CA CYS A 89 -5.93 7.07 7.87
C CYS A 89 -5.10 7.97 6.93
N MET A 90 -3.78 7.95 7.06
CA MET A 90 -2.91 8.76 6.21
C MET A 90 -3.03 8.44 4.71
N VAL A 91 -3.37 7.21 4.35
CA VAL A 91 -3.50 6.78 2.94
C VAL A 91 -4.65 7.51 2.22
N ASP A 92 -5.71 7.92 2.94
CA ASP A 92 -6.80 8.71 2.37
C ASP A 92 -6.30 10.04 1.78
N TYR A 93 -5.49 10.76 2.55
CA TYR A 93 -4.99 12.07 2.13
C TYR A 93 -3.75 11.97 1.24
N PHE A 94 -3.03 10.84 1.28
CA PHE A 94 -2.03 10.53 0.28
C PHE A 94 -2.64 10.50 -1.12
N GLY A 95 -3.65 9.65 -1.34
CA GLY A 95 -4.27 9.49 -2.65
C GLY A 95 -4.97 10.77 -3.13
N ARG A 96 -5.68 11.49 -2.24
CA ARG A 96 -6.30 12.79 -2.53
C ARG A 96 -5.27 13.82 -3.00
N THR A 97 -4.10 13.87 -2.35
CA THR A 97 -3.02 14.78 -2.71
C THR A 97 -2.47 14.47 -4.10
N LEU A 98 -2.32 13.19 -4.42
CA LEU A 98 -1.85 12.78 -5.75
C LEU A 98 -2.85 13.17 -6.84
N VAL A 99 -4.11 12.77 -6.75
CA VAL A 99 -5.11 13.06 -7.79
C VAL A 99 -5.36 14.55 -7.98
N ALA A 100 -5.15 15.36 -6.95
CA ALA A 100 -5.29 16.83 -7.05
C ALA A 100 -4.20 17.48 -7.92
N LYS A 101 -3.08 16.81 -8.18
CA LYS A 101 -1.91 17.36 -8.89
C LYS A 101 -1.53 16.58 -10.13
N LEU A 102 -1.83 15.28 -10.17
CA LEU A 102 -1.56 14.45 -11.34
C LEU A 102 -2.46 14.80 -12.52
N PRO A 103 -2.03 14.56 -13.77
CA PRO A 103 -2.84 14.74 -14.97
C PRO A 103 -4.22 14.08 -14.86
N GLU A 104 -5.22 14.64 -15.52
CA GLU A 104 -6.63 14.16 -15.40
C GLU A 104 -6.82 12.71 -15.90
N ASN A 105 -5.98 12.23 -16.79
CA ASN A 105 -5.99 10.85 -17.26
C ASN A 105 -5.30 9.87 -16.30
N VAL A 106 -4.63 10.35 -15.25
CA VAL A 106 -3.97 9.49 -14.25
C VAL A 106 -4.92 9.13 -13.12
N ARG A 107 -5.08 7.84 -12.88
CA ARG A 107 -5.79 7.27 -11.73
C ARG A 107 -4.82 6.84 -10.65
N VAL A 108 -5.25 6.86 -9.41
CA VAL A 108 -4.47 6.44 -8.25
C VAL A 108 -5.21 5.30 -7.55
N GLY A 109 -4.57 4.17 -7.38
CA GLY A 109 -5.09 3.02 -6.64
C GLY A 109 -4.23 2.70 -5.41
N VAL A 110 -4.85 2.29 -4.34
CA VAL A 110 -4.15 1.84 -3.13
C VAL A 110 -4.59 0.44 -2.72
N ILE A 111 -3.63 -0.36 -2.26
CA ILE A 111 -3.85 -1.64 -1.60
C ILE A 111 -3.32 -1.50 -0.19
N LYS A 112 -4.14 -1.80 0.81
CA LYS A 112 -3.76 -1.58 2.21
C LYS A 112 -3.84 -2.87 3.02
N VAL A 113 -2.73 -3.23 3.69
CA VAL A 113 -2.64 -4.32 4.66
C VAL A 113 -2.05 -3.79 5.95
N SER A 114 -2.77 -3.91 7.05
CA SER A 114 -2.33 -3.39 8.34
C SER A 114 -2.76 -4.30 9.48
N VAL A 115 -1.83 -4.51 10.43
CA VAL A 115 -2.10 -5.30 11.64
C VAL A 115 -1.71 -4.47 12.86
N PRO A 116 -2.68 -3.97 13.64
CA PRO A 116 -2.39 -3.18 14.82
C PRO A 116 -1.40 -3.86 15.77
N GLY A 117 -0.46 -3.09 16.31
CA GLY A 117 0.51 -3.59 17.29
C GLY A 117 1.57 -4.54 16.76
N CYS A 118 1.60 -4.86 15.47
CA CYS A 118 2.60 -5.78 14.93
C CYS A 118 4.01 -5.16 14.86
N LYS A 119 5.01 -6.01 14.97
CA LYS A 119 6.37 -5.70 14.57
C LYS A 119 6.56 -5.89 13.07
N ILE A 120 7.67 -5.35 12.53
CA ILE A 120 8.03 -5.51 11.12
C ILE A 120 8.23 -6.98 10.73
N GLU A 121 8.63 -7.81 11.67
CA GLU A 121 8.82 -9.26 11.55
C GLU A 121 7.58 -9.99 11.02
N LEU A 122 6.38 -9.42 11.23
CA LEU A 122 5.15 -9.98 10.66
C LEU A 122 5.14 -9.98 9.13
N PHE A 123 5.92 -9.11 8.50
CA PHE A 123 6.04 -8.99 7.04
C PHE A 123 7.33 -9.61 6.49
N GLU A 124 8.20 -10.16 7.34
CA GLU A 124 9.40 -10.88 6.90
C GLU A 124 9.07 -12.33 6.54
N LYS A 125 9.52 -12.80 5.37
CA LYS A 125 9.22 -14.17 4.90
C LYS A 125 9.71 -15.27 5.82
N ASP A 126 10.89 -15.09 6.39
CA ASP A 126 11.58 -16.15 7.13
C ASP A 126 11.22 -16.15 8.62
N SER A 127 10.84 -15.00 9.19
CA SER A 127 10.62 -14.84 10.63
C SER A 127 9.15 -14.68 11.02
N PHE A 128 8.23 -14.41 10.07
CA PHE A 128 6.83 -14.10 10.41
C PHE A 128 6.16 -15.21 11.21
N GLN A 129 6.39 -16.49 10.86
CA GLN A 129 5.74 -17.61 11.54
C GLN A 129 6.19 -17.71 13.00
N THR A 130 7.52 -17.63 13.24
CA THR A 130 8.08 -17.64 14.60
C THR A 130 7.57 -16.44 15.40
N TYR A 131 7.46 -15.26 14.76
CA TYR A 131 6.93 -14.07 15.38
C TYR A 131 5.47 -14.27 15.78
N ILE A 132 4.59 -14.68 14.86
CA ILE A 132 3.16 -14.80 15.14
C ILE A 132 2.83 -15.94 16.11
N ASP A 133 3.60 -17.01 16.15
CA ASP A 133 3.41 -18.12 17.10
C ASP A 133 3.62 -17.64 18.54
N GLY A 134 4.50 -16.67 18.76
CA GLY A 134 4.73 -16.04 20.05
C GLY A 134 3.70 -14.97 20.45
N GLU A 135 2.85 -14.54 19.53
CA GLU A 135 1.93 -13.43 19.76
C GLU A 135 0.61 -13.85 20.43
N ARG A 136 -0.12 -12.84 20.92
CA ARG A 136 -1.41 -13.01 21.59
C ARG A 136 -2.50 -13.42 20.61
N ASP A 137 -3.51 -14.13 21.09
CA ASP A 137 -4.61 -14.67 20.28
C ASP A 137 -5.35 -13.60 19.46
N TRP A 138 -5.52 -12.39 19.99
CA TRP A 138 -6.18 -11.32 19.25
C TRP A 138 -5.41 -10.95 17.96
N MET A 139 -4.05 -10.92 18.00
CA MET A 139 -3.23 -10.66 16.82
C MET A 139 -3.27 -11.85 15.86
N LYS A 140 -3.16 -13.08 16.39
CA LYS A 140 -3.33 -14.32 15.59
C LYS A 140 -4.66 -14.34 14.86
N ASN A 141 -5.75 -13.89 15.50
CA ASN A 141 -7.06 -13.81 14.86
C ASN A 141 -7.13 -12.77 13.75
N ILE A 142 -6.46 -11.61 13.89
CA ILE A 142 -6.37 -10.63 12.82
C ILE A 142 -5.57 -11.20 11.64
N VAL A 143 -4.41 -11.79 11.92
CA VAL A 143 -3.53 -12.41 10.91
C VAL A 143 -4.22 -13.55 10.18
N LYS A 144 -5.02 -14.37 10.89
CA LYS A 144 -5.87 -15.40 10.28
C LYS A 144 -6.84 -14.81 9.25
N GLY A 145 -7.35 -13.61 9.49
CA GLY A 145 -8.18 -12.89 8.52
C GLY A 145 -7.46 -12.61 7.20
N TYR A 146 -6.14 -12.44 7.22
CA TYR A 146 -5.28 -12.29 6.04
C TYR A 146 -4.77 -13.65 5.49
N GLY A 147 -5.47 -14.74 5.75
CA GLY A 147 -5.05 -16.08 5.30
C GLY A 147 -3.85 -16.63 6.07
N GLY A 148 -3.54 -16.08 7.23
CA GLY A 148 -2.41 -16.46 8.08
C GLY A 148 -1.08 -15.78 7.76
N ASN A 149 -0.98 -15.07 6.63
CA ASN A 149 0.24 -14.38 6.22
C ASN A 149 -0.06 -13.02 5.56
N PRO A 150 0.00 -11.90 6.30
CA PRO A 150 -0.27 -10.57 5.78
C PRO A 150 0.67 -10.13 4.66
N TYR A 151 1.93 -10.55 4.67
CA TYR A 151 2.86 -10.30 3.58
C TYR A 151 2.39 -10.97 2.27
N GLN A 152 2.12 -12.28 2.34
CA GLN A 152 1.64 -13.01 1.16
C GLN A 152 0.30 -12.46 0.65
N PHE A 153 -0.59 -12.07 1.57
CA PHE A 153 -1.85 -11.41 1.21
C PHE A 153 -1.61 -10.11 0.42
N LEU A 154 -0.65 -9.28 0.85
CA LEU A 154 -0.29 -8.05 0.13
C LEU A 154 0.25 -8.37 -1.27
N VAL A 155 1.13 -9.37 -1.39
CA VAL A 155 1.69 -9.83 -2.67
C VAL A 155 0.58 -10.33 -3.61
N ASP A 156 -0.35 -11.15 -3.11
CA ASP A 156 -1.43 -11.72 -3.92
C ASP A 156 -2.37 -10.61 -4.44
N MET A 157 -2.73 -9.66 -3.59
CA MET A 157 -3.54 -8.50 -3.99
C MET A 157 -2.79 -7.62 -4.99
N ALA A 158 -1.49 -7.42 -4.81
CA ALA A 158 -0.65 -6.67 -5.74
C ALA A 158 -0.58 -7.33 -7.12
N LYS A 159 -0.45 -8.65 -7.19
CA LYS A 159 -0.48 -9.42 -8.46
C LYS A 159 -1.82 -9.30 -9.19
N VAL A 160 -2.92 -9.22 -8.45
CA VAL A 160 -4.23 -8.92 -9.06
C VAL A 160 -4.23 -7.53 -9.65
N ALA A 161 -3.75 -6.54 -8.90
CA ALA A 161 -3.71 -5.13 -9.30
C ALA A 161 -2.77 -4.84 -10.47
N GLN A 162 -1.65 -5.58 -10.59
CA GLN A 162 -0.71 -5.45 -11.72
C GLN A 162 -1.33 -5.79 -13.08
N LYS A 163 -2.49 -6.43 -13.11
CA LYS A 163 -3.25 -6.65 -14.36
C LYS A 163 -3.96 -5.39 -14.85
N ASP A 164 -4.21 -4.45 -13.95
CA ASP A 164 -4.98 -3.25 -14.20
C ASP A 164 -4.11 -1.99 -14.33
N GLY A 165 -2.94 -1.95 -13.67
CA GLY A 165 -2.09 -0.77 -13.64
C GLY A 165 -0.66 -1.06 -13.17
N VAL A 166 0.10 0.00 -12.87
CA VAL A 166 1.53 -0.06 -12.56
C VAL A 166 1.79 0.31 -11.10
N ILE A 167 2.51 -0.54 -10.37
CA ILE A 167 2.94 -0.23 -8.99
C ILE A 167 4.01 0.86 -9.05
N LYS A 168 3.75 2.01 -8.40
CA LYS A 168 4.57 3.23 -8.43
C LYS A 168 5.22 3.57 -7.09
N GLY A 169 4.92 2.85 -6.03
CA GLY A 169 5.54 3.08 -4.74
C GLY A 169 4.93 2.25 -3.61
N ILE A 170 5.63 2.28 -2.49
CA ILE A 170 5.26 1.55 -1.27
C ILE A 170 5.19 2.56 -0.12
N LEU A 171 4.11 2.52 0.66
CA LEU A 171 3.93 3.30 1.89
C LEU A 171 4.04 2.38 3.09
N LEU A 172 4.92 2.72 4.01
CA LEU A 172 5.10 2.03 5.28
C LEU A 172 4.80 2.97 6.45
N HIS A 173 3.96 2.52 7.38
CA HIS A 173 3.90 3.14 8.72
C HIS A 173 3.91 2.05 9.79
N GLN A 174 5.08 1.83 10.35
CA GLN A 174 5.36 0.81 11.36
C GLN A 174 6.62 1.21 12.14
N GLY A 175 6.72 0.83 13.39
CA GLY A 175 7.92 1.08 14.21
C GLY A 175 7.63 1.12 15.71
N GLU A 176 6.42 1.47 16.14
CA GLU A 176 6.07 1.60 17.56
C GLU A 176 6.34 0.31 18.33
N SER A 177 6.06 -0.84 17.71
CA SER A 177 6.32 -2.16 18.31
C SER A 177 7.77 -2.64 18.18
N ASN A 178 8.58 -1.96 17.35
CA ASN A 178 10.03 -2.16 17.23
C ASN A 178 10.83 -1.07 17.93
N ALA A 179 10.22 -0.25 18.80
CA ALA A 179 10.92 0.85 19.46
C ALA A 179 12.22 0.38 20.12
N GLY A 180 13.36 0.98 19.71
CA GLY A 180 14.71 0.61 20.15
C GLY A 180 15.44 -0.45 19.30
N ASP A 181 14.77 -1.05 18.33
CA ASP A 181 15.37 -2.04 17.43
C ASP A 181 16.23 -1.36 16.36
N LYS A 182 17.54 -1.42 16.54
CA LYS A 182 18.51 -0.81 15.60
C LYS A 182 18.59 -1.54 14.26
N GLU A 183 18.13 -2.80 14.20
CA GLU A 183 18.11 -3.60 12.97
C GLU A 183 16.85 -3.33 12.13
N TRP A 184 15.93 -2.51 12.60
CA TRP A 184 14.70 -2.20 11.86
C TRP A 184 14.93 -1.73 10.42
N PRO A 185 15.92 -0.86 10.08
CA PRO A 185 16.19 -0.49 8.70
C PRO A 185 16.57 -1.68 7.81
N ASN A 186 17.36 -2.64 8.33
CA ASN A 186 17.74 -3.86 7.61
C ASN A 186 16.54 -4.79 7.40
N LYS A 187 15.67 -4.91 8.40
CA LYS A 187 14.44 -5.70 8.31
C LYS A 187 13.47 -5.10 7.27
N VAL A 188 13.28 -3.78 7.29
CA VAL A 188 12.47 -3.09 6.27
C VAL A 188 13.04 -3.29 4.87
N LYS A 189 14.38 -3.20 4.72
CA LYS A 189 15.04 -3.50 3.45
C LYS A 189 14.74 -4.93 2.99
N GLY A 190 14.82 -5.91 3.88
CA GLY A 190 14.49 -7.32 3.57
C GLY A 190 13.06 -7.49 3.09
N VAL A 191 12.09 -6.84 3.74
CA VAL A 191 10.68 -6.84 3.31
C VAL A 191 10.54 -6.17 1.94
N TYR A 192 11.18 -5.03 1.73
CA TYR A 192 11.18 -4.32 0.45
C TYR A 192 11.75 -5.19 -0.68
N ASP A 193 12.94 -5.76 -0.49
CA ASP A 193 13.61 -6.62 -1.48
C ASP A 193 12.72 -7.81 -1.86
N ASN A 194 12.05 -8.39 -0.88
CA ASN A 194 11.09 -9.48 -1.12
C ASN A 194 9.90 -9.01 -1.98
N LEU A 195 9.31 -7.84 -1.69
CA LEU A 195 8.22 -7.27 -2.48
C LEU A 195 8.66 -6.98 -3.93
N ILE A 196 9.84 -6.40 -4.11
CA ILE A 196 10.42 -6.14 -5.44
C ILE A 196 10.57 -7.45 -6.23
N ASN A 197 11.13 -8.48 -5.61
CA ASN A 197 11.36 -9.77 -6.25
C ASN A 197 10.04 -10.51 -6.55
N ASP A 198 9.12 -10.61 -5.59
CA ASP A 198 7.88 -11.39 -5.73
C ASP A 198 6.90 -10.78 -6.74
N LEU A 199 7.00 -9.46 -6.93
CA LEU A 199 6.16 -8.71 -7.85
C LEU A 199 6.88 -8.37 -9.16
N ASN A 200 8.13 -8.82 -9.34
CA ASN A 200 8.97 -8.54 -10.50
C ASN A 200 9.05 -7.04 -10.83
N LEU A 201 9.31 -6.23 -9.79
CA LEU A 201 9.41 -4.78 -9.90
C LEU A 201 10.86 -4.34 -10.08
N LYS A 202 11.04 -3.10 -10.55
CA LYS A 202 12.37 -2.47 -10.63
C LYS A 202 12.58 -1.57 -9.41
N PRO A 203 13.63 -1.80 -8.61
CA PRO A 203 13.85 -1.03 -7.38
C PRO A 203 13.88 0.48 -7.60
N ASP A 204 14.48 0.93 -8.69
CA ASP A 204 14.63 2.36 -9.00
C ASP A 204 13.29 3.05 -9.37
N GLU A 205 12.28 2.27 -9.78
CA GLU A 205 10.97 2.78 -10.19
C GLU A 205 9.92 2.73 -9.06
N VAL A 206 10.23 2.07 -7.92
CA VAL A 206 9.27 1.85 -6.84
C VAL A 206 9.86 2.30 -5.49
N PRO A 207 9.82 3.60 -5.17
CA PRO A 207 10.31 4.13 -3.90
C PRO A 207 9.49 3.61 -2.72
N LEU A 208 10.16 3.51 -1.55
CA LEU A 208 9.50 3.27 -0.28
C LEU A 208 9.44 4.57 0.54
N LEU A 209 8.24 4.95 0.96
CA LEU A 209 7.99 6.06 1.85
C LEU A 209 7.65 5.54 3.23
N ALA A 210 8.52 5.79 4.21
CA ALA A 210 8.32 5.40 5.61
C ALA A 210 7.98 6.64 6.45
N GLY A 211 6.88 6.60 7.17
CA GLY A 211 6.49 7.72 8.03
C GLY A 211 7.06 7.64 9.42
N GLU A 212 7.60 8.74 9.93
CA GLU A 212 7.98 8.86 11.32
C GLU A 212 6.83 8.51 12.28
N LEU A 213 7.18 7.95 13.41
CA LEU A 213 6.26 7.78 14.53
C LEU A 213 5.91 9.16 15.11
N VAL A 214 4.90 9.21 16.00
CA VAL A 214 4.50 10.45 16.66
C VAL A 214 5.73 11.20 17.17
N HIS A 215 5.91 12.42 16.67
CA HIS A 215 7.13 13.21 16.87
C HIS A 215 7.27 13.72 18.31
N ALA A 216 8.47 14.11 18.68
CA ALA A 216 8.79 14.59 20.04
C ALA A 216 8.03 15.87 20.41
N ASP A 217 7.72 16.76 19.45
CA ASP A 217 6.93 17.97 19.68
C ASP A 217 5.47 17.68 20.10
N GLN A 218 4.97 16.48 19.79
CA GLN A 218 3.69 15.93 20.24
C GLN A 218 3.87 14.97 21.42
N GLN A 219 5.01 15.00 22.09
CA GLN A 219 5.36 14.14 23.21
C GLN A 219 5.24 12.64 22.88
N GLY A 220 5.55 12.26 21.64
CA GLY A 220 5.44 10.88 21.14
C GLY A 220 6.17 9.87 22.02
N ARG A 221 5.48 8.80 22.41
CA ARG A 221 6.07 7.74 23.29
C ARG A 221 7.25 7.04 22.65
N CYS A 222 7.22 6.92 21.32
CA CYS A 222 8.26 6.25 20.55
C CYS A 222 9.09 7.24 19.72
N ALA A 223 9.04 8.55 20.02
CA ALA A 223 9.69 9.59 19.22
C ALA A 223 11.22 9.36 19.04
N GLY A 224 11.89 8.78 20.04
CA GLY A 224 13.32 8.42 19.94
C GLY A 224 13.61 7.40 18.83
N PHE A 225 12.62 6.63 18.40
CA PHE A 225 12.79 5.68 17.30
C PHE A 225 12.95 6.36 15.94
N ASN A 226 12.48 7.58 15.78
CA ASN A 226 12.62 8.35 14.53
C ASN A 226 14.10 8.58 14.16
N THR A 227 15.02 8.57 15.13
CA THR A 227 16.47 8.60 14.84
C THR A 227 16.96 7.31 14.16
N ILE A 228 16.37 6.17 14.50
CA ILE A 228 16.68 4.89 13.86
C ILE A 228 16.03 4.87 12.45
N MET A 229 14.80 5.35 12.33
CA MET A 229 14.11 5.46 11.03
C MET A 229 14.86 6.36 10.05
N ALA A 230 15.48 7.44 10.53
CA ALA A 230 16.30 8.36 9.72
C ALA A 230 17.51 7.67 9.06
N GLU A 231 17.94 6.51 9.55
CA GLU A 231 19.00 5.71 8.93
C GLU A 231 18.53 4.86 7.74
N LEU A 232 17.20 4.72 7.56
CA LEU A 232 16.64 3.88 6.49
C LEU A 232 17.18 4.23 5.09
N PRO A 233 17.28 5.51 4.66
CA PRO A 233 17.83 5.84 3.34
C PRO A 233 19.30 5.44 3.14
N LYS A 234 20.08 5.25 4.21
CA LYS A 234 21.44 4.73 4.10
C LYS A 234 21.45 3.23 3.80
N THR A 235 20.45 2.51 4.27
CA THR A 235 20.29 1.06 4.09
C THR A 235 19.52 0.73 2.80
N LEU A 236 18.52 1.54 2.48
CA LEU A 236 17.68 1.43 1.29
C LEU A 236 17.66 2.79 0.56
N PRO A 237 18.56 3.03 -0.42
CA PRO A 237 18.71 4.34 -1.06
C PRO A 237 17.45 4.92 -1.70
N ASN A 238 16.59 4.07 -2.30
CA ASN A 238 15.30 4.52 -2.85
C ASN A 238 14.19 4.52 -1.79
N SER A 239 14.53 4.99 -0.57
CA SER A 239 13.54 5.21 0.48
C SER A 239 13.57 6.66 0.98
N HIS A 240 12.42 7.11 1.51
CA HIS A 240 12.24 8.47 2.01
C HIS A 240 11.51 8.41 3.35
N VAL A 241 12.05 9.10 4.34
CA VAL A 241 11.40 9.24 5.65
C VAL A 241 10.54 10.49 5.65
N ILE A 242 9.26 10.35 5.96
CA ILE A 242 8.28 11.42 5.98
C ILE A 242 8.13 11.95 7.40
N SER A 243 8.43 13.22 7.62
CA SER A 243 8.37 13.81 8.95
C SER A 243 6.94 13.92 9.47
N SER A 244 6.74 13.52 10.72
CA SER A 244 5.49 13.66 11.47
C SER A 244 5.45 14.91 12.38
N ALA A 245 6.49 15.75 12.35
CA ALA A 245 6.55 16.96 13.18
C ALA A 245 5.29 17.84 13.00
N GLY A 246 4.65 18.22 14.10
CA GLY A 246 3.40 19.00 14.10
C GLY A 246 2.14 18.20 13.78
N CYS A 247 2.21 16.92 13.41
CA CYS A 247 1.03 16.09 13.22
C CYS A 247 0.39 15.75 14.57
N THR A 248 -0.81 16.23 14.81
CA THR A 248 -1.51 16.11 16.10
C THR A 248 -1.96 14.68 16.41
N THR A 249 -2.12 14.37 17.70
CA THR A 249 -2.33 13.01 18.19
C THR A 249 -3.47 12.90 19.19
N ASN A 250 -3.97 11.68 19.42
CA ASN A 250 -4.96 11.39 20.45
C ASN A 250 -4.32 11.02 21.80
N ASP A 251 -3.25 10.23 21.78
CA ASP A 251 -2.72 9.52 22.96
C ASP A 251 -1.19 9.43 22.98
N ARG A 252 -0.50 10.31 22.23
CA ARG A 252 0.95 10.33 22.09
C ARG A 252 1.53 9.10 21.34
N LEU A 253 0.67 8.23 20.81
CA LEU A 253 1.04 7.03 20.02
C LEU A 253 0.31 7.02 18.67
N HIS A 254 -0.96 7.47 18.67
CA HIS A 254 -1.81 7.46 17.48
C HIS A 254 -2.16 8.88 17.03
N PHE A 255 -2.00 9.13 15.74
CA PHE A 255 -2.43 10.36 15.13
C PHE A 255 -3.96 10.51 15.24
N ASN A 256 -4.41 11.72 15.54
CA ASN A 256 -5.84 12.06 15.44
C ASN A 256 -6.23 12.30 13.97
N SER A 257 -7.47 12.71 13.74
CA SER A 257 -7.98 12.93 12.38
C SER A 257 -7.18 14.00 11.62
N GLU A 258 -6.81 15.09 12.28
CA GLU A 258 -6.06 16.21 11.67
C GLU A 258 -4.62 15.77 11.39
N GLY A 259 -3.97 15.14 12.36
CA GLY A 259 -2.63 14.58 12.19
C GLY A 259 -2.58 13.58 11.05
N SER A 260 -3.57 12.68 10.96
CA SER A 260 -3.65 11.69 9.85
C SER A 260 -3.84 12.36 8.49
N ARG A 261 -4.67 13.43 8.40
CA ARG A 261 -4.85 14.19 7.16
C ARG A 261 -3.55 14.87 6.73
N GLU A 262 -2.94 15.61 7.67
CA GLU A 262 -1.69 16.32 7.39
C GLU A 262 -0.58 15.37 7.01
N PHE A 263 -0.43 14.27 7.73
CA PHE A 263 0.60 13.29 7.45
C PHE A 263 0.42 12.62 6.09
N GLY A 264 -0.81 12.28 5.73
CA GLY A 264 -1.15 11.75 4.41
C GLY A 264 -0.79 12.72 3.28
N LYS A 265 -1.05 14.03 3.47
CA LYS A 265 -0.63 15.08 2.51
C LYS A 265 0.88 15.08 2.31
N ARG A 266 1.67 14.97 3.38
CA ARG A 266 3.14 14.96 3.31
C ARG A 266 3.67 13.75 2.51
N TYR A 267 3.11 12.57 2.74
CA TYR A 267 3.39 11.40 1.90
C TYR A 267 3.08 11.69 0.44
N GLY A 268 1.92 12.29 0.16
CA GLY A 268 1.51 12.64 -1.19
C GLY A 268 2.43 13.67 -1.85
N VAL A 269 2.81 14.73 -1.13
CA VAL A 269 3.75 15.75 -1.62
C VAL A 269 5.10 15.12 -1.95
N LYS A 270 5.65 14.28 -1.06
CA LYS A 270 6.91 13.60 -1.32
C LYS A 270 6.82 12.70 -2.56
N MET A 271 5.75 11.95 -2.72
CA MET A 271 5.57 11.13 -3.92
C MET A 271 5.45 11.98 -5.19
N LEU A 272 4.75 13.11 -5.15
CA LEU A 272 4.69 14.05 -6.29
C LEU A 272 6.07 14.58 -6.67
N GLU A 273 6.89 14.95 -5.68
CA GLU A 273 8.28 15.37 -5.91
C GLU A 273 9.09 14.27 -6.64
N ILE A 274 8.97 13.02 -6.17
CA ILE A 274 9.63 11.86 -6.79
C ILE A 274 9.15 11.64 -8.24
N LEU A 275 7.86 11.86 -8.50
CA LEU A 275 7.27 11.78 -9.84
C LEU A 275 7.58 13.00 -10.72
N GLY A 276 8.35 13.98 -10.22
CA GLY A 276 8.77 15.18 -10.97
C GLY A 276 7.79 16.34 -10.93
N PHE A 277 6.76 16.30 -10.06
CA PHE A 277 5.81 17.39 -9.87
C PHE A 277 6.27 18.30 -8.74
N LYS A 278 6.53 19.58 -9.01
CA LYS A 278 6.95 20.53 -7.98
C LYS A 278 5.76 21.04 -7.15
N PRO A 279 5.90 21.16 -5.82
CA PRO A 279 4.94 21.88 -5.00
C PRO A 279 4.83 23.33 -5.48
N GLY A 280 3.65 23.76 -5.89
CA GLY A 280 3.38 25.18 -6.26
C GLY A 280 3.20 25.45 -7.75
N GLU A 281 3.54 24.56 -8.65
CA GLU A 281 3.17 24.68 -10.07
C GLU A 281 1.71 24.20 -10.25
N SER A 282 0.76 25.15 -10.36
CA SER A 282 -0.57 24.87 -10.94
C SER A 282 -0.42 24.77 -12.45
N LYS A 283 -1.00 23.72 -13.05
CA LYS A 283 -1.24 23.72 -14.49
C LYS A 283 -2.23 24.78 -14.89
#